data_9e363475649b1dd9a8ac6c4a24918101
#
_entry.id   9e363475649b1dd9a8ac6c4a24918101
#
_cell.length_a   1.000
_cell.length_b   1.000
_cell.length_c   1.000
_cell.angle_alpha   90.00
_cell.angle_beta   90.00
_cell.angle_gamma   90.00
#
_symmetry.space_group_name_H-M   'P 1'
#
loop_
_entity.id
_entity.type
_entity.pdbx_description
1 polymer ?
#
loop_
_entity_poly.entity_id
_entity_poly.type
_entity_poly.pdbx_seq_one_letter_code
_entity_poly.pdbx_strand_id
1 'polypeptide(L)'
;MILGANGSGKTSLLRLLAGIVPPTSGSVLMDGVSIHAGAPLWPRVAVIFEEPDPQFLAETVEAEIAFGLESMALPAAETRTRVDEALQTHGLQPLAARDPRTLSAGEKIRTLLAAALAARPSALLLDQCFSHLDPAARRAAEARIAAEARAGRLGVLRSSQELDSAPGERLHWLEQGVLRDVLELTPAAVLAARAAPFPLALRVSAALAMEGRWSGPLAASVGDLLASLERIEPGAARRVDDGAALPGRSPAPPPASSSAVPLLQLRAVTWAPAAGAAPVVEDVSLEVGAGEVVALVGASGTGKSTLLHLAAGLRAPTAGAVERAQPAVKRTAGVMLALEYPERQLFARTVAEDVAASLWIEGRPAEERARRAAHALREVDLDPERFADRIPGTLSEGEKRRAALASFMIDPPLVLLWDEPTAGLDPEGRRALRGSLARLKDGGRAVLFASHDLDFVAGTADRVLVLGRESRTDAPGRLLGGGDPEHVCRDEALLSRAGLPLSEAVLVSRALRDRGWLPPARTPDADSLMAALQDRAVDRTGASR
;
A
#
# COMPACT_ATOMS: atom_id res chain seq x y z
N MET A 1 -12.99 4.28 12.84
CA MET A 1 -12.15 3.36 12.02
C MET A 1 -11.77 2.13 12.84
N ILE A 2 -11.74 0.96 12.23
CA ILE A 2 -11.29 -0.30 12.84
C ILE A 2 -9.91 -0.65 12.31
N LEU A 3 -8.94 -0.72 13.21
CA LEU A 3 -7.57 -1.17 12.93
C LEU A 3 -7.39 -2.62 13.36
N GLY A 4 -6.51 -3.35 12.71
CA GLY A 4 -6.17 -4.72 13.11
C GLY A 4 -5.26 -5.40 12.09
N ALA A 5 -4.45 -6.35 12.55
CA ALA A 5 -3.62 -7.18 11.68
C ALA A 5 -4.46 -8.01 10.70
N ASN A 6 -3.81 -8.61 9.70
CA ASN A 6 -4.46 -9.57 8.83
C ASN A 6 -4.98 -10.77 9.64
N GLY A 7 -6.19 -11.23 9.32
CA GLY A 7 -6.83 -12.32 10.07
C GLY A 7 -7.43 -11.93 11.42
N SER A 8 -7.39 -10.67 11.87
CA SER A 8 -8.00 -10.23 13.14
C SER A 8 -9.53 -10.27 13.17
N GLY A 9 -10.19 -10.43 12.00
CA GLY A 9 -11.64 -10.52 11.88
C GLY A 9 -12.34 -9.25 11.39
N LYS A 10 -11.63 -8.25 10.84
CA LYS A 10 -12.21 -6.99 10.34
C LYS A 10 -13.32 -7.22 9.31
N THR A 11 -13.04 -7.96 8.26
CA THR A 11 -14.01 -8.32 7.22
C THR A 11 -15.19 -9.09 7.79
N SER A 12 -14.95 -10.02 8.72
CA SER A 12 -16.02 -10.77 9.39
C SER A 12 -16.93 -9.85 10.19
N LEU A 13 -16.36 -8.89 10.93
CA LEU A 13 -17.13 -7.90 11.68
C LEU A 13 -17.97 -7.02 10.74
N LEU A 14 -17.41 -6.54 9.62
CA LEU A 14 -18.16 -5.75 8.64
C LEU A 14 -19.30 -6.55 7.99
N ARG A 15 -19.07 -7.84 7.68
CA ARG A 15 -20.12 -8.73 7.15
C ARG A 15 -21.25 -8.98 8.15
N LEU A 16 -20.93 -9.09 9.45
CA LEU A 16 -21.93 -9.16 10.53
C LEU A 16 -22.75 -7.87 10.59
N LEU A 17 -22.11 -6.70 10.57
CA LEU A 17 -22.77 -5.40 10.61
C LEU A 17 -23.60 -5.12 9.36
N ALA A 18 -23.19 -5.69 8.23
CA ALA A 18 -23.94 -5.63 6.97
C ALA A 18 -25.12 -6.62 6.89
N GLY A 19 -25.32 -7.47 7.90
CA GLY A 19 -26.35 -8.49 7.91
C GLY A 19 -26.10 -9.64 6.92
N ILE A 20 -24.90 -9.75 6.33
CA ILE A 20 -24.53 -10.81 5.38
C ILE A 20 -24.34 -12.14 6.10
N VAL A 21 -23.77 -12.09 7.32
CA VAL A 21 -23.53 -13.26 8.16
C VAL A 21 -24.25 -13.07 9.50
N PRO A 22 -24.96 -14.08 10.01
CA PRO A 22 -25.61 -13.99 11.33
C PRO A 22 -24.56 -14.06 12.45
N PRO A 23 -24.78 -13.35 13.57
CA PRO A 23 -23.96 -13.55 14.75
C PRO A 23 -24.25 -14.94 15.36
N THR A 24 -23.21 -15.61 15.87
CA THR A 24 -23.36 -16.89 16.61
C THR A 24 -24.06 -16.67 17.96
N SER A 25 -23.84 -15.51 18.57
CA SER A 25 -24.48 -15.06 19.79
C SER A 25 -24.59 -13.55 19.83
N GLY A 26 -25.50 -13.00 20.64
CA GLY A 26 -25.76 -11.58 20.69
C GLY A 26 -26.68 -11.11 19.55
N SER A 27 -26.72 -9.80 19.33
CA SER A 27 -27.55 -9.17 18.29
C SER A 27 -26.85 -7.96 17.67
N VAL A 28 -27.11 -7.73 16.41
CA VAL A 28 -26.74 -6.49 15.70
C VAL A 28 -27.99 -5.62 15.63
N LEU A 29 -27.89 -4.37 16.07
CA LEU A 29 -29.01 -3.43 16.08
C LEU A 29 -28.73 -2.28 15.11
N MET A 30 -29.74 -1.90 14.35
CA MET A 30 -29.76 -0.68 13.55
C MET A 30 -30.98 0.15 13.95
N ASP A 31 -30.76 1.36 14.45
CA ASP A 31 -31.79 2.24 15.01
C ASP A 31 -32.64 1.53 16.09
N GLY A 32 -32.01 0.70 16.92
CA GLY A 32 -32.67 -0.07 17.98
C GLY A 32 -33.40 -1.35 17.52
N VAL A 33 -33.43 -1.62 16.21
CA VAL A 33 -34.07 -2.80 15.64
C VAL A 33 -33.01 -3.87 15.35
N SER A 34 -33.28 -5.12 15.81
CA SER A 34 -32.37 -6.25 15.58
C SER A 34 -32.34 -6.62 14.10
N ILE A 35 -31.10 -6.71 13.57
CA ILE A 35 -30.84 -7.18 12.22
C ILE A 35 -30.75 -8.70 12.27
N HIS A 36 -31.59 -9.37 11.48
CA HIS A 36 -31.49 -10.81 11.26
C HIS A 36 -30.75 -11.11 9.96
N ALA A 37 -30.02 -12.21 9.89
CA ALA A 37 -29.35 -12.65 8.68
C ALA A 37 -30.36 -12.77 7.52
N GLY A 38 -29.99 -12.20 6.38
CA GLY A 38 -30.85 -12.16 5.20
C GLY A 38 -31.93 -11.06 5.21
N ALA A 39 -32.02 -10.23 6.24
CA ALA A 39 -32.85 -9.03 6.17
C ALA A 39 -32.24 -8.05 5.13
N PRO A 40 -33.04 -7.54 4.18
CA PRO A 40 -32.53 -6.58 3.20
C PRO A 40 -32.20 -5.26 3.90
N LEU A 41 -30.92 -5.01 4.16
CA LEU A 41 -30.44 -3.76 4.72
C LEU A 41 -30.24 -2.68 3.65
N TRP A 42 -30.15 -3.08 2.41
CA TRP A 42 -30.14 -2.15 1.28
C TRP A 42 -31.50 -1.45 1.15
N PRO A 43 -31.55 -0.13 0.92
CA PRO A 43 -30.44 0.80 0.70
C PRO A 43 -29.87 1.43 1.97
N ARG A 44 -30.33 1.06 3.16
CA ARG A 44 -29.93 1.70 4.42
C ARG A 44 -28.44 1.50 4.78
N VAL A 45 -27.90 0.35 4.43
CA VAL A 45 -26.49 -0.01 4.61
C VAL A 45 -25.87 -0.32 3.26
N ALA A 46 -24.80 0.39 2.92
CA ALA A 46 -23.96 0.10 1.77
C ALA A 46 -22.61 -0.44 2.24
N VAL A 47 -22.06 -1.40 1.50
CA VAL A 47 -20.76 -2.02 1.80
C VAL A 47 -19.89 -1.97 0.56
N ILE A 48 -18.62 -1.61 0.74
CA ILE A 48 -17.59 -1.73 -0.29
C ILE A 48 -16.46 -2.60 0.27
N PHE A 49 -16.18 -3.71 -0.39
CA PHE A 49 -15.14 -4.65 0.00
C PHE A 49 -13.79 -4.29 -0.62
N GLU A 50 -12.72 -4.93 -0.14
CA GLU A 50 -11.33 -4.70 -0.53
C GLU A 50 -11.10 -4.89 -2.03
N GLU A 51 -11.60 -5.99 -2.62
CA GLU A 51 -11.48 -6.25 -4.05
C GLU A 51 -12.64 -5.60 -4.82
N PRO A 52 -12.39 -4.62 -5.71
CA PRO A 52 -13.46 -3.96 -6.45
C PRO A 52 -14.04 -4.81 -7.57
N ASP A 53 -13.23 -5.60 -8.29
CA ASP A 53 -13.65 -6.29 -9.51
C ASP A 53 -14.83 -7.26 -9.33
N PRO A 54 -14.89 -8.10 -8.26
CA PRO A 54 -16.02 -9.00 -8.03
C PRO A 54 -17.32 -8.29 -7.68
N GLN A 55 -17.28 -7.00 -7.36
CA GLN A 55 -18.43 -6.21 -6.95
C GLN A 55 -19.15 -5.56 -8.13
N PHE A 56 -18.52 -5.51 -9.31
CA PHE A 56 -19.15 -4.97 -10.52
C PHE A 56 -20.08 -5.99 -11.17
N LEU A 57 -21.34 -5.61 -11.32
CA LEU A 57 -22.41 -6.43 -11.90
C LEU A 57 -22.81 -5.96 -13.29
N ALA A 58 -22.64 -4.68 -13.62
CA ALA A 58 -23.06 -4.09 -14.87
C ALA A 58 -21.92 -3.99 -15.90
N GLU A 59 -22.27 -3.77 -17.17
CA GLU A 59 -21.34 -3.64 -18.29
C GLU A 59 -20.78 -2.22 -18.45
N THR A 60 -21.41 -1.20 -17.83
CA THR A 60 -20.97 0.18 -17.90
C THR A 60 -21.01 0.85 -16.53
N VAL A 61 -20.21 1.89 -16.33
CA VAL A 61 -20.18 2.70 -15.11
C VAL A 61 -21.55 3.30 -14.80
N GLU A 62 -22.25 3.82 -15.82
CA GLU A 62 -23.61 4.38 -15.67
C GLU A 62 -24.60 3.32 -15.20
N ALA A 63 -24.58 2.14 -15.82
CA ALA A 63 -25.46 1.02 -15.45
C ALA A 63 -25.13 0.47 -14.05
N GLU A 64 -23.86 0.45 -13.64
CA GLU A 64 -23.46 0.05 -12.29
C GLU A 64 -24.04 0.98 -11.22
N ILE A 65 -24.00 2.30 -11.45
CA ILE A 65 -24.60 3.28 -10.53
C ILE A 65 -26.14 3.12 -10.51
N ALA A 66 -26.75 2.88 -11.66
CA ALA A 66 -28.21 2.70 -11.78
C ALA A 66 -28.70 1.42 -11.11
N PHE A 67 -27.93 0.33 -11.15
CA PHE A 67 -28.32 -1.01 -10.69
C PHE A 67 -28.90 -1.04 -9.28
N GLY A 68 -28.21 -0.39 -8.32
CA GLY A 68 -28.68 -0.28 -6.94
C GLY A 68 -29.97 0.53 -6.81
N LEU A 69 -30.10 1.59 -7.60
CA LEU A 69 -31.28 2.49 -7.57
C LEU A 69 -32.52 1.82 -8.17
N GLU A 70 -32.36 1.00 -9.21
CA GLU A 70 -33.45 0.25 -9.83
C GLU A 70 -34.09 -0.73 -8.83
N SER A 71 -33.27 -1.34 -7.96
CA SER A 71 -33.78 -2.22 -6.90
C SER A 71 -34.63 -1.50 -5.83
N MET A 72 -34.55 -0.18 -5.77
CA MET A 72 -35.34 0.65 -4.85
C MET A 72 -36.74 1.01 -5.40
N ALA A 73 -37.06 0.58 -6.60
CA ALA A 73 -38.33 0.88 -7.29
C ALA A 73 -38.62 2.42 -7.38
N LEU A 74 -37.58 3.22 -7.56
CA LEU A 74 -37.71 4.68 -7.74
C LEU A 74 -38.31 4.99 -9.12
N PRO A 75 -38.99 6.15 -9.26
CA PRO A 75 -39.41 6.64 -10.57
C PRO A 75 -38.19 6.78 -11.51
N ALA A 76 -38.35 6.40 -12.78
CA ALA A 76 -37.25 6.43 -13.76
C ALA A 76 -36.56 7.81 -13.88
N ALA A 77 -37.33 8.89 -13.76
CA ALA A 77 -36.81 10.26 -13.76
C ALA A 77 -35.91 10.54 -12.55
N GLU A 78 -36.27 10.04 -11.38
CA GLU A 78 -35.48 10.19 -10.15
C GLU A 78 -34.21 9.33 -10.22
N THR A 79 -34.31 8.09 -10.71
CA THR A 79 -33.16 7.22 -10.94
C THR A 79 -32.15 7.90 -11.85
N ARG A 80 -32.59 8.44 -12.99
CA ARG A 80 -31.72 9.17 -13.92
C ARG A 80 -31.07 10.38 -13.27
N THR A 81 -31.83 11.20 -12.54
CA THR A 81 -31.28 12.37 -11.84
C THR A 81 -30.18 11.97 -10.85
N ARG A 82 -30.41 10.92 -10.05
CA ARG A 82 -29.40 10.45 -9.07
C ARG A 82 -28.17 9.86 -9.74
N VAL A 83 -28.30 9.16 -10.88
CA VAL A 83 -27.17 8.66 -11.67
C VAL A 83 -26.34 9.84 -12.20
N ASP A 84 -26.99 10.84 -12.80
CA ASP A 84 -26.31 12.01 -13.35
C ASP A 84 -25.59 12.81 -12.24
N GLU A 85 -26.23 13.01 -11.10
CA GLU A 85 -25.63 13.61 -9.91
C GLU A 85 -24.40 12.82 -9.41
N ALA A 86 -24.50 11.50 -9.36
CA ALA A 86 -23.41 10.64 -8.91
C ALA A 86 -22.22 10.67 -9.90
N LEU A 87 -22.49 10.57 -11.20
CA LEU A 87 -21.46 10.69 -12.26
C LEU A 87 -20.74 12.04 -12.16
N GLN A 88 -21.49 13.14 -12.05
CA GLN A 88 -20.94 14.48 -11.92
C GLN A 88 -20.12 14.62 -10.65
N THR A 89 -20.71 14.21 -9.54
CA THR A 89 -20.13 14.34 -8.20
C THR A 89 -18.82 13.58 -8.07
N HIS A 90 -18.69 12.41 -8.71
CA HIS A 90 -17.49 11.59 -8.65
C HIS A 90 -16.55 11.78 -9.86
N GLY A 91 -16.86 12.72 -10.77
CA GLY A 91 -16.04 12.98 -11.96
C GLY A 91 -15.94 11.79 -12.90
N LEU A 92 -17.06 11.06 -13.06
CA LEU A 92 -17.14 9.83 -13.85
C LEU A 92 -17.82 9.99 -15.21
N GLN A 93 -18.31 11.21 -15.55
CA GLN A 93 -19.01 11.45 -16.82
C GLN A 93 -18.22 10.97 -18.06
N PRO A 94 -16.89 11.22 -18.17
CA PRO A 94 -16.13 10.73 -19.33
C PRO A 94 -16.01 9.21 -19.39
N LEU A 95 -16.32 8.53 -18.29
CA LEU A 95 -16.19 7.08 -18.12
C LEU A 95 -17.55 6.35 -18.13
N ALA A 96 -18.67 7.08 -18.23
CA ALA A 96 -20.02 6.54 -18.04
C ALA A 96 -20.32 5.31 -18.90
N ALA A 97 -19.87 5.29 -20.16
CA ALA A 97 -20.07 4.20 -21.10
C ALA A 97 -18.97 3.12 -21.07
N ARG A 98 -17.95 3.24 -20.20
CA ARG A 98 -16.84 2.25 -20.12
C ARG A 98 -17.21 1.08 -19.23
N ASP A 99 -16.66 -0.09 -19.54
CA ASP A 99 -16.71 -1.26 -18.64
C ASP A 99 -15.93 -0.95 -17.35
N PRO A 100 -16.58 -1.05 -16.18
CA PRO A 100 -15.94 -0.79 -14.88
C PRO A 100 -14.68 -1.63 -14.64
N ARG A 101 -14.62 -2.84 -15.18
CA ARG A 101 -13.47 -3.74 -15.01
C ARG A 101 -12.21 -3.26 -15.71
N THR A 102 -12.37 -2.38 -16.73
CA THR A 102 -11.24 -1.81 -17.50
C THR A 102 -10.66 -0.52 -16.89
N LEU A 103 -11.26 -0.05 -15.81
CA LEU A 103 -10.86 1.18 -15.12
C LEU A 103 -9.61 0.98 -14.27
N SER A 104 -8.90 2.08 -13.98
CA SER A 104 -7.84 2.09 -12.96
C SER A 104 -8.42 1.83 -11.56
N ALA A 105 -7.58 1.41 -10.60
CA ALA A 105 -8.01 1.14 -9.23
C ALA A 105 -8.77 2.34 -8.61
N GLY A 106 -8.26 3.56 -8.79
CA GLY A 106 -8.91 4.77 -8.30
C GLY A 106 -10.26 5.07 -8.96
N GLU A 107 -10.40 4.80 -10.26
CA GLU A 107 -11.68 4.95 -10.96
C GLU A 107 -12.69 3.89 -10.53
N LYS A 108 -12.24 2.65 -10.29
CA LYS A 108 -13.06 1.55 -9.75
C LYS A 108 -13.67 1.91 -8.40
N ILE A 109 -12.84 2.35 -7.45
CA ILE A 109 -13.31 2.75 -6.12
C ILE A 109 -14.25 3.96 -6.20
N ARG A 110 -13.97 4.95 -7.06
CA ARG A 110 -14.90 6.07 -7.28
C ARG A 110 -16.24 5.62 -7.83
N THR A 111 -16.25 4.62 -8.72
CA THR A 111 -17.48 4.05 -9.28
C THR A 111 -18.30 3.33 -8.20
N LEU A 112 -17.66 2.49 -7.36
CA LEU A 112 -18.35 1.82 -6.24
C LEU A 112 -18.87 2.82 -5.21
N LEU A 113 -18.11 3.87 -4.89
CA LEU A 113 -18.57 4.94 -4.00
C LEU A 113 -19.75 5.70 -4.60
N ALA A 114 -19.72 5.99 -5.91
CA ALA A 114 -20.81 6.65 -6.61
C ALA A 114 -22.09 5.80 -6.55
N ALA A 115 -21.99 4.50 -6.84
CA ALA A 115 -23.10 3.57 -6.78
C ALA A 115 -23.67 3.44 -5.35
N ALA A 116 -22.80 3.29 -4.35
CA ALA A 116 -23.21 3.18 -2.96
C ALA A 116 -23.91 4.45 -2.44
N LEU A 117 -23.32 5.64 -2.70
CA LEU A 117 -23.82 6.92 -2.18
C LEU A 117 -25.06 7.45 -2.94
N ALA A 118 -25.25 7.05 -4.22
CA ALA A 118 -26.46 7.41 -4.99
C ALA A 118 -27.73 6.91 -4.30
N ALA A 119 -27.67 5.79 -3.59
CA ALA A 119 -28.78 5.24 -2.82
C ALA A 119 -29.09 6.03 -1.54
N ARG A 120 -28.23 6.97 -1.14
CA ARG A 120 -28.31 7.75 0.10
C ARG A 120 -28.42 6.88 1.36
N PRO A 121 -27.45 5.99 1.61
CA PRO A 121 -27.51 5.09 2.76
C PRO A 121 -27.37 5.85 4.07
N SER A 122 -27.87 5.25 5.17
CA SER A 122 -27.65 5.77 6.53
C SER A 122 -26.28 5.32 7.08
N ALA A 123 -25.75 4.18 6.60
CA ALA A 123 -24.45 3.66 6.98
C ALA A 123 -23.65 3.18 5.75
N LEU A 124 -22.37 3.53 5.74
CA LEU A 124 -21.39 3.07 4.73
C LEU A 124 -20.30 2.28 5.43
N LEU A 125 -20.15 1.03 5.04
CA LEU A 125 -19.13 0.12 5.55
C LEU A 125 -18.05 -0.05 4.48
N LEU A 126 -16.79 0.22 4.83
CA LEU A 126 -15.65 0.20 3.92
C LEU A 126 -14.62 -0.80 4.42
N ASP A 127 -14.43 -1.89 3.67
CA ASP A 127 -13.46 -2.93 4.03
C ASP A 127 -12.18 -2.75 3.21
N GLN A 128 -11.18 -2.09 3.80
CA GLN A 128 -9.83 -1.90 3.25
C GLN A 128 -9.78 -1.40 1.79
N CYS A 129 -10.87 -0.82 1.28
CA CYS A 129 -11.02 -0.47 -0.13
C CYS A 129 -10.06 0.62 -0.63
N PHE A 130 -9.32 1.29 0.27
CA PHE A 130 -8.36 2.34 -0.11
C PHE A 130 -6.90 1.86 -0.15
N SER A 131 -6.63 0.61 0.18
CA SER A 131 -5.28 0.04 0.26
C SER A 131 -4.50 0.09 -1.07
N HIS A 132 -5.22 0.16 -2.20
CA HIS A 132 -4.66 0.16 -3.55
C HIS A 132 -4.71 1.54 -4.22
N LEU A 133 -5.12 2.59 -3.48
CA LEU A 133 -5.16 3.94 -4.01
C LEU A 133 -3.83 4.65 -3.74
N ASP A 134 -3.40 5.44 -4.72
CA ASP A 134 -2.33 6.39 -4.46
C ASP A 134 -2.76 7.44 -3.43
N PRO A 135 -1.83 8.10 -2.74
CA PRO A 135 -2.14 9.03 -1.66
C PRO A 135 -3.04 10.22 -2.08
N ALA A 136 -3.03 10.63 -3.35
CA ALA A 136 -3.87 11.72 -3.84
C ALA A 136 -5.32 11.25 -4.05
N ALA A 137 -5.50 10.11 -4.72
CA ALA A 137 -6.81 9.49 -4.94
C ALA A 137 -7.48 9.10 -3.61
N ARG A 138 -6.70 8.57 -2.66
CA ARG A 138 -7.15 8.23 -1.32
C ARG A 138 -7.67 9.46 -0.58
N ARG A 139 -6.87 10.55 -0.47
CA ARG A 139 -7.30 11.79 0.18
C ARG A 139 -8.56 12.38 -0.44
N ALA A 140 -8.70 12.32 -1.77
CA ALA A 140 -9.89 12.80 -2.46
C ALA A 140 -11.14 11.98 -2.08
N ALA A 141 -11.03 10.65 -2.01
CA ALA A 141 -12.13 9.77 -1.59
C ALA A 141 -12.50 10.00 -0.12
N GLU A 142 -11.52 10.06 0.77
CA GLU A 142 -11.72 10.32 2.21
C GLU A 142 -12.35 11.69 2.48
N ALA A 143 -11.87 12.73 1.81
CA ALA A 143 -12.44 14.08 1.96
C ALA A 143 -13.92 14.13 1.56
N ARG A 144 -14.28 13.39 0.51
CA ARG A 144 -15.66 13.30 0.06
C ARG A 144 -16.55 12.57 1.06
N ILE A 145 -16.13 11.39 1.52
CA ILE A 145 -16.86 10.62 2.53
C ILE A 145 -17.02 11.44 3.81
N ALA A 146 -15.96 12.13 4.25
CA ALA A 146 -15.99 13.00 5.41
C ALA A 146 -16.96 14.20 5.24
N ALA A 147 -17.14 14.71 4.02
CA ALA A 147 -18.09 15.76 3.73
C ALA A 147 -19.55 15.26 3.90
N GLU A 148 -19.86 14.07 3.38
CA GLU A 148 -21.18 13.44 3.55
C GLU A 148 -21.46 13.09 5.02
N ALA A 149 -20.46 12.55 5.73
CA ALA A 149 -20.60 12.24 7.15
C ALA A 149 -20.82 13.48 8.01
N ARG A 150 -20.11 14.59 7.73
CA ARG A 150 -20.30 15.87 8.44
C ARG A 150 -21.66 16.50 8.18
N ALA A 151 -22.29 16.22 7.04
CA ALA A 151 -23.67 16.64 6.78
C ALA A 151 -24.70 15.91 7.68
N GLY A 152 -24.25 15.00 8.55
CA GLY A 152 -25.06 14.30 9.56
C GLY A 152 -26.01 13.25 9.00
N ARG A 153 -25.85 12.87 7.73
CA ARG A 153 -26.74 11.92 7.05
C ARG A 153 -26.15 10.51 6.90
N LEU A 154 -24.83 10.35 7.14
CA LEU A 154 -24.10 9.13 6.86
C LEU A 154 -23.22 8.73 8.05
N GLY A 155 -23.47 7.56 8.62
CA GLY A 155 -22.54 6.89 9.51
C GLY A 155 -21.48 6.14 8.67
N VAL A 156 -20.20 6.34 8.96
CA VAL A 156 -19.12 5.66 8.22
C VAL A 156 -18.32 4.79 9.17
N LEU A 157 -18.17 3.52 8.82
CA LEU A 157 -17.28 2.60 9.48
C LEU A 157 -16.31 2.02 8.45
N ARG A 158 -15.03 2.27 8.63
CA ARG A 158 -14.00 1.71 7.74
C ARG A 158 -13.04 0.80 8.49
N SER A 159 -12.62 -0.28 7.87
CA SER A 159 -11.48 -1.06 8.29
C SER A 159 -10.23 -0.60 7.52
N SER A 160 -9.09 -0.66 8.19
CA SER A 160 -7.80 -0.37 7.56
C SER A 160 -6.69 -1.21 8.18
N GLN A 161 -5.67 -1.46 7.40
CA GLN A 161 -4.37 -1.96 7.87
C GLN A 161 -3.36 -0.81 7.95
N GLU A 162 -3.62 0.26 7.23
CA GLU A 162 -2.85 1.48 7.20
C GLU A 162 -3.54 2.57 8.02
N LEU A 163 -2.77 3.45 8.48
CA LEU A 163 -2.96 4.25 9.67
C LEU A 163 -3.28 5.71 9.39
N ASP A 164 -3.80 6.01 8.21
CA ASP A 164 -4.30 7.34 7.93
C ASP A 164 -5.69 7.51 8.54
N SER A 165 -5.75 8.03 9.75
CA SER A 165 -7.01 8.48 10.33
C SER A 165 -7.29 9.92 9.92
N ALA A 166 -8.53 10.18 9.47
CA ALA A 166 -8.98 11.54 9.27
C ALA A 166 -9.18 12.24 10.63
N PRO A 167 -8.95 13.54 10.73
CA PRO A 167 -9.20 14.29 11.97
C PRO A 167 -10.61 14.06 12.49
N GLY A 168 -10.72 13.65 13.78
CA GLY A 168 -12.00 13.40 14.44
C GLY A 168 -12.56 11.99 14.29
N GLU A 169 -11.88 11.06 13.62
CA GLU A 169 -12.26 9.66 13.61
C GLU A 169 -12.01 8.98 14.95
N ARG A 170 -12.99 8.19 15.41
CA ARG A 170 -12.78 7.27 16.54
C ARG A 170 -12.03 6.05 16.05
N LEU A 171 -10.96 5.68 16.75
CA LEU A 171 -10.12 4.54 16.44
C LEU A 171 -10.45 3.37 17.36
N HIS A 172 -10.75 2.22 16.77
CA HIS A 172 -10.91 0.96 17.49
C HIS A 172 -9.88 -0.04 16.97
N TRP A 173 -9.36 -0.85 17.85
CA TRP A 173 -8.42 -1.91 17.50
C TRP A 173 -9.07 -3.28 17.69
N LEU A 174 -9.03 -4.09 16.63
CA LEU A 174 -9.52 -5.46 16.63
C LEU A 174 -8.32 -6.42 16.71
N GLU A 175 -8.24 -7.14 17.81
CA GLU A 175 -7.22 -8.16 18.05
C GLU A 175 -7.88 -9.46 18.48
N GLN A 176 -7.60 -10.55 17.75
CA GLN A 176 -8.14 -11.89 18.05
C GLN A 176 -9.66 -11.90 18.27
N GLY A 177 -10.40 -11.12 17.48
CA GLY A 177 -11.85 -11.01 17.58
C GLY A 177 -12.36 -10.07 18.68
N VAL A 178 -11.49 -9.43 19.45
CA VAL A 178 -11.86 -8.47 20.51
C VAL A 178 -11.66 -7.05 20.03
N LEU A 179 -12.73 -6.25 20.02
CA LEU A 179 -12.68 -4.82 19.68
C LEU A 179 -12.40 -3.98 20.92
N ARG A 180 -11.41 -3.09 20.84
CA ARG A 180 -11.02 -2.17 21.92
C ARG A 180 -11.00 -0.74 21.39
N ASP A 181 -11.35 0.24 22.23
CA ASP A 181 -11.15 1.64 21.91
C ASP A 181 -9.66 1.99 22.05
N VAL A 182 -9.08 2.61 21.02
CA VAL A 182 -7.65 3.00 21.03
C VAL A 182 -7.38 4.12 22.05
N LEU A 183 -8.36 4.97 22.32
CA LEU A 183 -8.23 6.04 23.32
C LEU A 183 -8.09 5.52 24.77
N GLU A 184 -8.50 4.28 25.02
CA GLU A 184 -8.34 3.62 26.33
C GLU A 184 -6.96 2.96 26.49
N LEU A 185 -6.13 2.94 25.44
CA LEU A 185 -4.81 2.33 25.49
C LEU A 185 -3.82 3.26 26.22
N THR A 186 -3.08 2.68 27.15
CA THR A 186 -1.95 3.39 27.76
C THR A 186 -0.78 3.53 26.77
N PRO A 187 0.08 4.57 26.91
CA PRO A 187 1.29 4.70 26.08
C PRO A 187 2.15 3.41 26.07
N ALA A 188 2.30 2.77 27.25
CA ALA A 188 3.04 1.52 27.37
C ALA A 188 2.40 0.38 26.56
N ALA A 189 1.06 0.28 26.56
CA ALA A 189 0.35 -0.74 25.79
C ALA A 189 0.52 -0.53 24.27
N VAL A 190 0.47 0.73 23.82
CA VAL A 190 0.70 1.09 22.39
C VAL A 190 2.11 0.66 21.96
N LEU A 191 3.13 0.93 22.77
CA LEU A 191 4.53 0.60 22.44
C LEU A 191 4.83 -0.91 22.56
N ALA A 192 4.16 -1.62 23.49
CA ALA A 192 4.32 -3.06 23.66
C ALA A 192 3.72 -3.84 22.47
N ALA A 193 2.67 -3.34 21.87
CA ALA A 193 1.97 -3.98 20.75
C ALA A 193 2.72 -3.77 19.40
N ARG A 194 3.92 -4.34 19.29
CA ARG A 194 4.81 -4.15 18.11
C ARG A 194 4.22 -4.66 16.79
N ALA A 195 3.36 -5.66 16.84
CA ALA A 195 2.67 -6.20 15.66
C ALA A 195 1.39 -5.44 15.31
N ALA A 196 0.90 -4.59 16.22
CA ALA A 196 -0.29 -3.80 15.97
C ALA A 196 -0.01 -2.71 14.93
N PRO A 197 -0.90 -2.55 13.96
CA PRO A 197 -0.79 -1.51 12.96
C PRO A 197 -1.18 -0.13 13.53
N PHE A 198 -0.59 0.32 14.61
CA PHE A 198 -0.87 1.63 15.17
C PHE A 198 -0.28 2.78 14.33
N PRO A 199 -0.99 3.92 14.19
CA PRO A 199 -0.48 5.12 13.54
C PRO A 199 0.92 5.50 14.01
N LEU A 200 1.75 5.95 13.08
CA LEU A 200 3.04 6.52 13.45
C LEU A 200 2.84 7.64 14.48
N ALA A 201 1.86 8.52 14.28
CA ALA A 201 1.51 9.59 15.21
C ALA A 201 1.17 9.07 16.62
N LEU A 202 0.38 8.00 16.70
CA LEU A 202 0.02 7.36 17.98
C LEU A 202 1.26 6.77 18.68
N ARG A 203 2.10 6.06 17.93
CA ARG A 203 3.36 5.47 18.44
C ARG A 203 4.35 6.53 18.90
N VAL A 204 4.51 7.60 18.14
CA VAL A 204 5.38 8.72 18.48
C VAL A 204 4.87 9.47 19.71
N SER A 205 3.58 9.82 19.76
CA SER A 205 3.01 10.49 20.93
C SER A 205 3.07 9.61 22.18
N ALA A 206 2.91 8.29 22.05
CA ALA A 206 3.10 7.34 23.15
C ALA A 206 4.57 7.29 23.63
N ALA A 207 5.54 7.28 22.72
CA ALA A 207 6.96 7.33 23.08
C ALA A 207 7.31 8.64 23.79
N LEU A 208 6.84 9.78 23.27
CA LEU A 208 7.02 11.09 23.90
C LEU A 208 6.32 11.19 25.27
N ALA A 209 5.15 10.55 25.46
CA ALA A 209 4.47 10.49 26.74
C ALA A 209 5.27 9.69 27.78
N MET A 210 5.88 8.57 27.39
CA MET A 210 6.75 7.79 28.26
C MET A 210 8.01 8.58 28.69
N GLU A 211 8.46 9.52 27.85
CA GLU A 211 9.57 10.44 28.18
C GLU A 211 9.13 11.68 28.98
N GLY A 212 7.83 11.83 29.27
CA GLY A 212 7.29 13.03 29.94
C GLY A 212 7.26 14.29 29.07
N ARG A 213 7.38 14.14 27.76
CA ARG A 213 7.39 15.23 26.77
C ARG A 213 6.05 15.44 26.07
N TRP A 214 5.12 14.58 26.31
CA TRP A 214 3.76 14.65 25.77
C TRP A 214 2.76 14.61 26.91
N SER A 215 1.86 15.60 26.93
CA SER A 215 0.76 15.67 27.88
C SER A 215 -0.57 15.80 27.12
N GLY A 216 -1.52 14.94 27.41
CA GLY A 216 -2.82 14.91 26.75
C GLY A 216 -3.07 13.59 26.02
N PRO A 217 -4.20 13.49 25.27
CA PRO A 217 -4.53 12.29 24.53
C PRO A 217 -3.49 11.99 23.45
N LEU A 218 -3.27 10.71 23.17
CA LEU A 218 -2.34 10.27 22.14
C LEU A 218 -2.84 10.75 20.76
N ALA A 219 -1.91 11.18 19.91
CA ALA A 219 -2.26 11.71 18.58
C ALA A 219 -2.74 10.59 17.66
N ALA A 220 -3.93 10.75 17.12
CA ALA A 220 -4.52 9.78 16.20
C ALA A 220 -4.04 9.95 14.76
N SER A 221 -3.61 11.16 14.37
CA SER A 221 -3.10 11.47 13.03
C SER A 221 -1.80 12.27 13.11
N VAL A 222 -1.03 12.26 12.01
CA VAL A 222 0.18 13.11 11.90
C VAL A 222 -0.18 14.59 11.98
N GLY A 223 -1.31 15.00 11.43
CA GLY A 223 -1.80 16.38 11.56
C GLY A 223 -2.02 16.78 13.03
N ASP A 224 -2.67 15.92 13.82
CA ASP A 224 -2.90 16.16 15.25
C ASP A 224 -1.58 16.19 16.03
N LEU A 225 -0.64 15.28 15.67
CA LEU A 225 0.69 15.24 16.27
C LEU A 225 1.45 16.55 16.02
N LEU A 226 1.53 16.97 14.75
CA LEU A 226 2.24 18.19 14.36
C LEU A 226 1.63 19.44 15.00
N ALA A 227 0.29 19.58 14.96
CA ALA A 227 -0.42 20.69 15.60
C ALA A 227 -0.24 20.73 17.13
N SER A 228 -0.14 19.56 17.77
CA SER A 228 0.14 19.49 19.21
C SER A 228 1.60 19.77 19.52
N LEU A 229 2.52 19.30 18.69
CA LEU A 229 3.94 19.64 18.79
C LEU A 229 4.16 21.14 18.67
N GLU A 230 3.44 21.86 17.82
CA GLU A 230 3.54 23.33 17.69
C GLU A 230 3.18 24.07 18.99
N ARG A 231 2.26 23.53 19.79
CA ARG A 231 1.84 24.11 21.09
C ARG A 231 2.79 23.82 22.24
N ILE A 232 3.64 22.80 22.11
CA ILE A 232 4.62 22.47 23.14
C ILE A 232 5.83 23.37 22.90
N GLU A 233 6.14 24.25 23.87
CA GLU A 233 7.33 25.10 23.78
C GLU A 233 8.59 24.27 23.55
N PRO A 234 9.48 24.69 22.65
CA PRO A 234 10.78 24.05 22.50
C PRO A 234 11.50 24.16 23.84
N GLY A 235 11.59 23.05 24.60
CA GLY A 235 12.45 23.04 25.79
C GLY A 235 13.83 23.57 25.41
N ALA A 236 14.54 24.23 26.33
CA ALA A 236 15.85 24.83 26.11
C ALA A 236 16.87 23.79 25.61
N ALA A 237 16.66 23.30 24.43
CA ALA A 237 17.56 22.41 23.70
C ALA A 237 18.64 23.30 23.09
N ARG A 238 19.89 23.09 23.48
CA ARG A 238 21.04 23.59 22.75
C ARG A 238 20.75 23.38 21.26
N ARG A 239 20.66 24.49 20.52
CA ARG A 239 20.76 24.44 19.05
C ARG A 239 22.07 23.71 18.78
N VAL A 240 21.96 22.49 18.31
CA VAL A 240 23.07 21.84 17.64
C VAL A 240 23.16 22.59 16.32
N ASP A 241 24.26 23.35 16.21
CA ASP A 241 24.56 24.11 15.01
C ASP A 241 24.43 23.19 13.80
N ASP A 242 23.47 23.47 12.94
CA ASP A 242 23.38 22.91 11.59
C ASP A 242 24.49 23.49 10.70
N GLY A 243 25.69 23.51 11.22
CA GLY A 243 26.90 23.95 10.55
C GLY A 243 27.46 22.93 9.59
N ALA A 244 26.62 22.46 8.69
CA ALA A 244 27.03 21.96 7.37
C ALA A 244 25.81 22.02 6.46
N ALA A 245 25.54 23.18 5.86
CA ALA A 245 24.94 23.20 4.55
C ALA A 245 25.79 22.25 3.70
N LEU A 246 25.22 21.08 3.41
CA LEU A 246 25.83 20.17 2.44
C LEU A 246 26.04 20.99 1.16
N PRO A 247 27.28 21.08 0.63
CA PRO A 247 27.52 21.84 -0.57
C PRO A 247 26.57 21.35 -1.65
N GLY A 248 25.88 22.30 -2.28
CA GLY A 248 25.02 22.04 -3.44
C GLY A 248 25.78 21.21 -4.47
N ARG A 249 25.71 19.91 -4.33
CA ARG A 249 26.05 19.02 -5.42
C ARG A 249 24.87 19.09 -6.39
N SER A 250 25.14 19.71 -7.53
CA SER A 250 24.43 19.42 -8.78
C SER A 250 24.04 17.95 -8.81
N PRO A 251 22.86 17.56 -9.31
CA PRO A 251 22.49 16.16 -9.40
C PRO A 251 23.68 15.42 -10.03
N ALA A 252 24.44 14.75 -9.19
CA ALA A 252 25.48 13.88 -9.68
C ALA A 252 24.77 12.84 -10.55
N PRO A 253 25.28 12.56 -11.74
CA PRO A 253 24.79 11.39 -12.48
C PRO A 253 24.81 10.21 -11.51
N PRO A 254 23.83 9.29 -11.61
CA PRO A 254 23.76 8.14 -10.73
C PRO A 254 25.16 7.54 -10.62
N PRO A 255 25.64 7.15 -9.42
CA PRO A 255 26.98 6.62 -9.27
C PRO A 255 27.17 5.56 -10.34
N ALA A 256 28.17 5.76 -11.17
CA ALA A 256 28.51 4.81 -12.22
C ALA A 256 28.63 3.45 -11.55
N SER A 257 27.80 2.50 -12.02
CA SER A 257 27.76 1.10 -11.69
C SER A 257 29.11 0.58 -11.23
N SER A 258 29.09 -0.24 -10.18
CA SER A 258 30.14 -1.24 -9.99
C SER A 258 30.43 -1.83 -11.37
N SER A 259 31.69 -2.13 -11.69
CA SER A 259 32.17 -2.64 -12.99
C SER A 259 31.54 -3.98 -13.44
N ALA A 260 30.45 -4.39 -12.84
CA ALA A 260 29.67 -5.58 -13.18
C ALA A 260 28.62 -5.22 -14.24
N VAL A 261 28.52 -6.06 -15.27
CA VAL A 261 27.51 -5.96 -16.33
C VAL A 261 26.10 -5.95 -15.67
N PRO A 262 25.24 -4.95 -15.96
CA PRO A 262 23.90 -4.90 -15.36
C PRO A 262 23.08 -6.13 -15.77
N LEU A 263 22.26 -6.64 -14.84
CA LEU A 263 21.36 -7.75 -15.13
C LEU A 263 20.11 -7.31 -15.92
N LEU A 264 19.75 -6.05 -15.80
CA LEU A 264 18.66 -5.41 -16.56
C LEU A 264 19.11 -4.02 -17.01
N GLN A 265 18.88 -3.68 -18.28
CA GLN A 265 19.14 -2.35 -18.79
C GLN A 265 18.04 -1.92 -19.77
N LEU A 266 17.50 -0.73 -19.56
CA LEU A 266 16.62 -0.01 -20.47
C LEU A 266 17.39 1.18 -21.03
N ARG A 267 17.36 1.36 -22.37
CA ARG A 267 18.05 2.45 -23.06
C ARG A 267 17.06 3.25 -23.90
N ALA A 268 16.81 4.50 -23.51
CA ALA A 268 15.92 5.44 -24.21
C ALA A 268 14.56 4.83 -24.56
N VAL A 269 13.99 4.06 -23.63
CA VAL A 269 12.76 3.29 -23.85
C VAL A 269 11.56 4.21 -23.92
N THR A 270 10.82 4.12 -25.04
CA THR A 270 9.54 4.78 -25.25
C THR A 270 8.48 3.74 -25.58
N TRP A 271 7.26 3.91 -25.05
CA TRP A 271 6.15 3.02 -25.36
C TRP A 271 4.84 3.77 -25.49
N ALA A 272 4.10 3.45 -26.57
CA ALA A 272 2.74 3.90 -26.84
C ALA A 272 1.82 2.69 -27.09
N PRO A 273 0.52 2.76 -26.71
CA PRO A 273 -0.42 1.63 -26.82
C PRO A 273 -0.77 1.27 -28.27
N ALA A 274 -0.66 2.22 -29.20
CA ALA A 274 -0.90 2.02 -30.64
C ALA A 274 -0.07 2.99 -31.44
N ALA A 275 0.12 2.70 -32.73
CA ALA A 275 0.78 3.60 -33.66
C ALA A 275 0.04 4.96 -33.74
N GLY A 276 0.75 6.06 -33.53
CA GLY A 276 0.18 7.40 -33.48
C GLY A 276 -0.51 7.81 -32.18
N ALA A 277 -0.62 6.92 -31.20
CA ALA A 277 -1.09 7.28 -29.86
C ALA A 277 0.01 8.01 -29.07
N ALA A 278 -0.41 8.86 -28.14
CA ALA A 278 0.52 9.49 -27.20
C ALA A 278 1.28 8.43 -26.38
N PRO A 279 2.60 8.58 -26.17
CA PRO A 279 3.36 7.65 -25.37
C PRO A 279 2.93 7.70 -23.91
N VAL A 280 2.92 6.54 -23.27
CA VAL A 280 2.68 6.39 -21.83
C VAL A 280 3.98 6.66 -21.06
N VAL A 281 5.10 6.17 -21.58
CA VAL A 281 6.45 6.44 -21.08
C VAL A 281 7.35 6.85 -22.25
N GLU A 282 8.28 7.77 -21.99
CA GLU A 282 9.12 8.35 -23.04
C GLU A 282 10.55 8.55 -22.54
N ASP A 283 11.51 8.12 -23.36
CA ASP A 283 12.95 8.32 -23.16
C ASP A 283 13.45 7.86 -21.77
N VAL A 284 13.01 6.68 -21.33
CA VAL A 284 13.40 6.12 -20.03
C VAL A 284 14.65 5.28 -20.18
N SER A 285 15.69 5.65 -19.43
CA SER A 285 16.94 4.90 -19.33
C SER A 285 17.23 4.55 -17.88
N LEU A 286 17.39 3.25 -17.59
CA LEU A 286 17.74 2.75 -16.26
C LEU A 286 18.52 1.44 -16.38
N GLU A 287 19.26 1.10 -15.34
CA GLU A 287 19.94 -0.17 -15.19
C GLU A 287 19.78 -0.72 -13.77
N VAL A 288 19.85 -2.03 -13.62
CA VAL A 288 19.82 -2.71 -12.32
C VAL A 288 20.93 -3.75 -12.30
N GLY A 289 21.84 -3.62 -11.34
CA GLY A 289 22.99 -4.49 -11.15
C GLY A 289 22.67 -5.75 -10.35
N ALA A 290 23.62 -6.71 -10.36
CA ALA A 290 23.54 -7.87 -9.48
C ALA A 290 23.63 -7.44 -8.01
N GLY A 291 22.76 -8.01 -7.16
CA GLY A 291 22.70 -7.66 -5.73
C GLY A 291 22.23 -6.23 -5.49
N GLU A 292 21.49 -5.61 -6.41
CA GLU A 292 20.94 -4.27 -6.28
C GLU A 292 19.41 -4.31 -6.17
N VAL A 293 18.87 -3.55 -5.22
CA VAL A 293 17.43 -3.32 -5.05
C VAL A 293 17.13 -1.88 -5.47
N VAL A 294 16.44 -1.72 -6.59
CA VAL A 294 16.04 -0.40 -7.15
C VAL A 294 14.55 -0.20 -6.98
N ALA A 295 14.16 0.93 -6.42
CA ALA A 295 12.76 1.34 -6.35
C ALA A 295 12.42 2.34 -7.46
N LEU A 296 11.29 2.14 -8.13
CA LEU A 296 10.68 3.06 -9.07
C LEU A 296 9.47 3.72 -8.41
N VAL A 297 9.58 4.99 -8.06
CA VAL A 297 8.51 5.74 -7.39
C VAL A 297 7.83 6.74 -8.33
N GLY A 298 6.56 7.05 -8.09
CA GLY A 298 5.79 8.00 -8.88
C GLY A 298 4.29 7.87 -8.62
N ALA A 299 3.52 8.89 -8.95
CA ALA A 299 2.07 8.86 -8.82
C ALA A 299 1.43 7.76 -9.69
N SER A 300 0.18 7.42 -9.39
CA SER A 300 -0.58 6.47 -10.21
C SER A 300 -0.71 6.96 -11.66
N GLY A 301 -0.67 6.03 -12.60
CA GLY A 301 -0.79 6.37 -14.03
C GLY A 301 0.47 6.95 -14.68
N THR A 302 1.59 7.12 -13.98
CA THR A 302 2.85 7.64 -14.58
C THR A 302 3.56 6.63 -15.47
N GLY A 303 3.12 5.36 -15.52
CA GLY A 303 3.70 4.34 -16.39
C GLY A 303 4.63 3.34 -15.69
N LYS A 304 4.67 3.28 -14.34
CA LYS A 304 5.49 2.34 -13.57
C LYS A 304 5.25 0.89 -13.99
N SER A 305 4.00 0.43 -13.94
CA SER A 305 3.62 -0.93 -14.36
C SER A 305 3.95 -1.19 -15.83
N THR A 306 3.79 -0.18 -16.69
CA THR A 306 4.17 -0.26 -18.11
C THR A 306 5.68 -0.52 -18.26
N LEU A 307 6.52 0.18 -17.49
CA LEU A 307 7.97 -0.05 -17.50
C LEU A 307 8.33 -1.45 -17.00
N LEU A 308 7.66 -1.93 -15.95
CA LEU A 308 7.87 -3.30 -15.47
C LEU A 308 7.46 -4.34 -16.53
N HIS A 309 6.34 -4.14 -17.25
CA HIS A 309 5.94 -5.02 -18.35
C HIS A 309 6.94 -5.00 -19.51
N LEU A 310 7.50 -3.83 -19.86
CA LEU A 310 8.57 -3.71 -20.86
C LEU A 310 9.84 -4.41 -20.37
N ALA A 311 10.23 -4.21 -19.11
CA ALA A 311 11.36 -4.87 -18.48
C ALA A 311 11.19 -6.40 -18.43
N ALA A 312 9.98 -6.90 -18.21
CA ALA A 312 9.65 -8.33 -18.25
C ALA A 312 9.63 -8.93 -19.66
N GLY A 313 9.51 -8.10 -20.70
CA GLY A 313 9.35 -8.56 -22.09
C GLY A 313 7.93 -8.93 -22.47
N LEU A 314 6.95 -8.58 -21.62
CA LEU A 314 5.53 -8.77 -21.90
C LEU A 314 5.01 -7.76 -22.94
N ARG A 315 5.76 -6.67 -23.13
CA ARG A 315 5.51 -5.65 -24.17
C ARG A 315 6.83 -5.32 -24.86
N ALA A 316 6.76 -5.02 -26.16
CA ALA A 316 7.90 -4.50 -26.89
C ALA A 316 7.91 -2.96 -26.82
N PRO A 317 9.05 -2.31 -26.62
CA PRO A 317 9.13 -0.85 -26.68
C PRO A 317 8.85 -0.35 -28.10
N THR A 318 8.24 0.84 -28.20
CA THR A 318 8.02 1.51 -29.50
C THR A 318 9.33 2.12 -30.03
N ALA A 319 10.22 2.56 -29.11
CA ALA A 319 11.58 3.01 -29.41
C ALA A 319 12.50 2.66 -28.24
N GLY A 320 13.81 2.65 -28.49
CA GLY A 320 14.81 2.24 -27.51
C GLY A 320 15.00 0.72 -27.43
N ALA A 321 15.70 0.26 -26.41
CA ALA A 321 16.04 -1.15 -26.24
C ALA A 321 15.94 -1.59 -24.77
N VAL A 322 15.58 -2.86 -24.55
CA VAL A 322 15.60 -3.51 -23.24
C VAL A 322 16.53 -4.73 -23.32
N GLU A 323 17.60 -4.69 -22.58
CA GLU A 323 18.57 -5.75 -22.47
C GLU A 323 18.41 -6.47 -21.12
N ARG A 324 18.43 -7.81 -21.14
CA ARG A 324 18.26 -8.67 -19.97
C ARG A 324 19.39 -9.68 -19.93
N ALA A 325 20.01 -9.86 -18.78
CA ALA A 325 20.99 -10.92 -18.60
C ALA A 325 20.35 -12.29 -18.85
N GLN A 326 21.05 -13.11 -19.60
CA GLN A 326 20.66 -14.50 -19.80
C GLN A 326 21.24 -15.36 -18.68
N PRO A 327 20.46 -16.25 -18.08
CA PRO A 327 21.00 -17.16 -17.07
C PRO A 327 22.01 -18.11 -17.70
N ALA A 328 23.12 -18.34 -17.01
CA ALA A 328 24.13 -19.29 -17.45
C ALA A 328 23.58 -20.73 -17.52
N VAL A 329 22.57 -21.04 -16.71
CA VAL A 329 21.87 -22.33 -16.70
C VAL A 329 20.47 -22.09 -17.27
N LYS A 330 20.10 -22.78 -18.33
CA LYS A 330 18.78 -22.65 -19.00
C LYS A 330 17.55 -22.91 -18.10
N ARG A 331 17.77 -23.43 -16.90
CA ARG A 331 16.72 -23.81 -15.92
C ARG A 331 16.38 -22.69 -14.94
N THR A 332 17.19 -21.64 -14.83
CA THR A 332 16.89 -20.49 -13.96
C THR A 332 16.09 -19.45 -14.74
N ALA A 333 15.03 -18.91 -14.15
CA ALA A 333 14.30 -17.79 -14.76
C ALA A 333 15.23 -16.58 -14.89
N GLY A 334 15.32 -16.00 -16.09
CA GLY A 334 16.11 -14.79 -16.31
C GLY A 334 15.43 -13.59 -15.62
N VAL A 335 14.17 -13.35 -15.96
CA VAL A 335 13.36 -12.26 -15.41
C VAL A 335 12.00 -12.81 -15.01
N MET A 336 11.50 -12.40 -13.86
CA MET A 336 10.16 -12.72 -13.36
C MET A 336 9.44 -11.45 -12.93
N LEU A 337 8.15 -11.36 -13.24
CA LEU A 337 7.29 -10.24 -12.83
C LEU A 337 6.26 -10.72 -11.82
N ALA A 338 6.31 -10.15 -10.63
CA ALA A 338 5.25 -10.24 -9.63
C ALA A 338 4.27 -9.07 -9.84
N LEU A 339 3.00 -9.40 -9.99
CA LEU A 339 1.93 -8.42 -10.20
C LEU A 339 1.52 -7.77 -8.86
N GLU A 340 0.82 -6.64 -8.93
CA GLU A 340 0.22 -5.95 -7.79
C GLU A 340 -0.67 -6.87 -6.93
N TYR A 341 -1.38 -7.79 -7.59
CA TYR A 341 -2.25 -8.80 -6.96
C TYR A 341 -1.66 -10.20 -7.16
N PRO A 342 -0.63 -10.59 -6.39
CA PRO A 342 0.05 -11.88 -6.59
C PRO A 342 -0.88 -13.07 -6.32
N GLU A 343 -1.95 -12.90 -5.54
CA GLU A 343 -2.99 -13.91 -5.32
C GLU A 343 -3.68 -14.34 -6.61
N ARG A 344 -3.72 -13.49 -7.64
CA ARG A 344 -4.24 -13.83 -8.98
C ARG A 344 -3.31 -14.77 -9.75
N GLN A 345 -2.11 -14.98 -9.26
CA GLN A 345 -1.13 -15.91 -9.81
C GLN A 345 -1.23 -17.30 -9.17
N LEU A 346 -2.05 -17.46 -8.11
CA LEU A 346 -2.29 -18.73 -7.46
C LEU A 346 -3.44 -19.48 -8.18
N PHE A 347 -3.12 -20.59 -8.83
CA PHE A 347 -4.03 -21.34 -9.70
C PHE A 347 -4.06 -22.85 -9.46
N ALA A 348 -3.14 -23.39 -8.65
CA ALA A 348 -3.06 -24.81 -8.39
C ALA A 348 -4.09 -25.28 -7.34
N ARG A 349 -4.18 -26.58 -7.13
CA ARG A 349 -5.12 -27.18 -6.18
C ARG A 349 -4.70 -26.97 -4.74
N THR A 350 -3.39 -26.91 -4.50
CA THR A 350 -2.82 -26.68 -3.16
C THR A 350 -1.75 -25.59 -3.20
N VAL A 351 -1.50 -24.99 -2.05
CA VAL A 351 -0.45 -23.98 -1.88
C VAL A 351 0.94 -24.54 -2.25
N ALA A 352 1.23 -25.77 -1.86
CA ALA A 352 2.52 -26.39 -2.20
C ALA A 352 2.68 -26.61 -3.70
N GLU A 353 1.61 -26.96 -4.42
CA GLU A 353 1.63 -27.10 -5.87
C GLU A 353 1.86 -25.76 -6.57
N ASP A 354 1.21 -24.66 -6.10
CA ASP A 354 1.44 -23.31 -6.62
C ASP A 354 2.90 -22.87 -6.38
N VAL A 355 3.38 -22.99 -5.15
CA VAL A 355 4.76 -22.63 -4.82
C VAL A 355 5.76 -23.43 -5.66
N ALA A 356 5.49 -24.69 -5.95
CA ALA A 356 6.38 -25.55 -6.74
C ALA A 356 6.09 -25.55 -8.25
N ALA A 357 5.21 -24.67 -8.75
CA ALA A 357 4.78 -24.69 -10.15
C ALA A 357 5.94 -24.57 -11.15
N SER A 358 6.93 -23.72 -10.89
CA SER A 358 8.14 -23.59 -11.71
C SER A 358 8.92 -24.90 -11.79
N LEU A 359 9.10 -25.58 -10.67
CA LEU A 359 9.80 -26.87 -10.59
C LEU A 359 9.03 -28.01 -11.27
N TRP A 360 7.69 -27.91 -11.27
CA TRP A 360 6.84 -28.86 -12.01
C TRP A 360 7.02 -28.69 -13.51
N ILE A 361 7.04 -27.44 -14.01
CA ILE A 361 7.31 -27.14 -15.42
C ILE A 361 8.70 -27.64 -15.84
N GLU A 362 9.69 -27.59 -14.94
CA GLU A 362 11.02 -28.11 -15.17
C GLU A 362 11.11 -29.64 -15.13
N GLY A 363 10.04 -30.35 -14.79
CA GLY A 363 10.03 -31.80 -14.66
C GLY A 363 10.76 -32.34 -13.44
N ARG A 364 10.90 -31.57 -12.36
CA ARG A 364 11.56 -32.04 -11.13
C ARG A 364 10.73 -33.11 -10.44
N PRO A 365 11.40 -34.09 -9.79
CA PRO A 365 10.72 -35.14 -9.04
C PRO A 365 9.79 -34.60 -7.96
N ALA A 366 8.69 -35.30 -7.70
CA ALA A 366 7.66 -34.89 -6.74
C ALA A 366 8.23 -34.64 -5.32
N GLU A 367 9.14 -35.52 -4.88
CA GLU A 367 9.79 -35.39 -3.57
C GLU A 367 10.65 -34.11 -3.46
N GLU A 368 11.42 -33.80 -4.52
CA GLU A 368 12.22 -32.57 -4.57
C GLU A 368 11.29 -31.32 -4.53
N ARG A 369 10.19 -31.34 -5.30
CA ARG A 369 9.21 -30.27 -5.33
C ARG A 369 8.61 -30.02 -3.94
N ALA A 370 8.15 -31.08 -3.27
CA ALA A 370 7.54 -30.98 -1.94
C ALA A 370 8.54 -30.45 -0.91
N ARG A 371 9.79 -30.94 -0.91
CA ARG A 371 10.83 -30.49 0.00
C ARG A 371 11.16 -29.00 -0.20
N ARG A 372 11.32 -28.57 -1.46
CA ARG A 372 11.66 -27.17 -1.80
C ARG A 372 10.48 -26.24 -1.53
N ALA A 373 9.25 -26.67 -1.82
CA ALA A 373 8.05 -25.89 -1.48
C ALA A 373 7.92 -25.69 0.04
N ALA A 374 8.12 -26.75 0.84
CA ALA A 374 8.11 -26.65 2.29
C ALA A 374 9.20 -25.70 2.82
N HIS A 375 10.38 -25.71 2.21
CA HIS A 375 11.43 -24.74 2.56
C HIS A 375 11.02 -23.30 2.22
N ALA A 376 10.56 -23.05 1.00
CA ALA A 376 10.13 -21.72 0.56
C ALA A 376 8.97 -21.16 1.38
N LEU A 377 8.03 -22.00 1.80
CA LEU A 377 6.94 -21.60 2.70
C LEU A 377 7.47 -21.14 4.06
N ARG A 378 8.45 -21.85 4.66
CA ARG A 378 9.06 -21.41 5.92
C ARG A 378 9.77 -20.07 5.81
N GLU A 379 10.42 -19.80 4.67
CA GLU A 379 11.12 -18.53 4.39
C GLU A 379 10.19 -17.31 4.40
N VAL A 380 8.89 -17.54 4.23
CA VAL A 380 7.85 -16.49 4.22
C VAL A 380 6.90 -16.60 5.43
N ASP A 381 7.32 -17.26 6.50
CA ASP A 381 6.55 -17.45 7.73
C ASP A 381 5.19 -18.15 7.50
N LEU A 382 5.14 -19.11 6.58
CA LEU A 382 4.04 -20.03 6.39
C LEU A 382 4.47 -21.44 6.79
N ASP A 383 3.91 -21.96 7.89
CA ASP A 383 4.19 -23.32 8.34
C ASP A 383 3.68 -24.35 7.32
N PRO A 384 4.57 -25.16 6.68
CA PRO A 384 4.15 -26.11 5.67
C PRO A 384 3.14 -27.15 6.17
N GLU A 385 3.24 -27.57 7.44
CA GLU A 385 2.32 -28.57 8.01
C GLU A 385 0.87 -28.05 8.07
N ARG A 386 0.73 -26.73 8.18
CA ARG A 386 -0.57 -26.07 8.26
C ARG A 386 -1.08 -25.59 6.90
N PHE A 387 -0.17 -25.18 6.00
CA PHE A 387 -0.54 -24.44 4.81
C PHE A 387 -0.33 -25.19 3.49
N ALA A 388 0.59 -26.19 3.40
CA ALA A 388 0.97 -26.81 2.14
C ALA A 388 -0.21 -27.41 1.37
N ASP A 389 -1.10 -28.12 2.07
CA ASP A 389 -2.24 -28.83 1.46
C ASP A 389 -3.51 -27.99 1.38
N ARG A 390 -3.49 -26.73 1.83
CA ARG A 390 -4.65 -25.86 1.74
C ARG A 390 -4.93 -25.39 0.31
N ILE A 391 -6.19 -25.19 0.00
CA ILE A 391 -6.62 -24.57 -1.25
C ILE A 391 -6.27 -23.07 -1.19
N PRO A 392 -5.55 -22.51 -2.19
CA PRO A 392 -5.11 -21.11 -2.17
C PRO A 392 -6.25 -20.11 -1.93
N GLY A 393 -7.44 -20.37 -2.49
CA GLY A 393 -8.62 -19.51 -2.29
C GLY A 393 -9.12 -19.43 -0.83
N THR A 394 -8.70 -20.35 0.06
CA THR A 394 -9.08 -20.33 1.49
C THR A 394 -8.12 -19.55 2.38
N LEU A 395 -7.03 -19.03 1.82
CA LEU A 395 -6.07 -18.21 2.51
C LEU A 395 -6.59 -16.78 2.68
N SER A 396 -6.16 -16.11 3.77
CA SER A 396 -6.29 -14.66 3.88
C SER A 396 -5.40 -13.97 2.83
N GLU A 397 -5.69 -12.71 2.49
CA GLU A 397 -4.91 -11.96 1.50
C GLU A 397 -3.41 -11.89 1.86
N GLY A 398 -3.07 -11.68 3.13
CA GLY A 398 -1.69 -11.70 3.58
C GLY A 398 -1.02 -13.08 3.45
N GLU A 399 -1.76 -14.18 3.70
CA GLU A 399 -1.26 -15.55 3.50
C GLU A 399 -1.09 -15.86 2.00
N LYS A 400 -2.03 -15.44 1.15
CA LYS A 400 -1.91 -15.57 -0.32
C LYS A 400 -0.67 -14.86 -0.84
N ARG A 401 -0.42 -13.62 -0.40
CA ARG A 401 0.78 -12.87 -0.77
C ARG A 401 2.06 -13.55 -0.34
N ARG A 402 2.13 -14.06 0.88
CA ARG A 402 3.28 -14.82 1.33
C ARG A 402 3.46 -16.11 0.53
N ALA A 403 2.38 -16.81 0.19
CA ALA A 403 2.45 -18.00 -0.67
C ALA A 403 2.97 -17.64 -2.08
N ALA A 404 2.50 -16.56 -2.67
CA ALA A 404 3.02 -16.06 -3.95
C ALA A 404 4.49 -15.64 -3.84
N LEU A 405 4.91 -15.00 -2.74
CA LEU A 405 6.32 -14.71 -2.49
C LEU A 405 7.16 -15.99 -2.43
N ALA A 406 6.66 -17.03 -1.76
CA ALA A 406 7.35 -18.33 -1.69
C ALA A 406 7.60 -18.92 -3.08
N SER A 407 6.66 -18.74 -4.04
CA SER A 407 6.84 -19.23 -5.41
C SER A 407 7.98 -18.51 -6.15
N PHE A 408 8.29 -17.27 -5.80
CA PHE A 408 9.45 -16.54 -6.34
C PHE A 408 10.77 -16.91 -5.63
N MET A 409 10.68 -17.34 -4.37
CA MET A 409 11.85 -17.73 -3.56
C MET A 409 12.31 -19.16 -3.82
N ILE A 410 11.46 -20.03 -4.36
CA ILE A 410 11.77 -21.45 -4.58
C ILE A 410 12.86 -21.66 -5.64
N ASP A 411 12.87 -20.82 -6.66
CA ASP A 411 13.90 -20.73 -7.71
C ASP A 411 14.09 -19.26 -8.12
N PRO A 412 14.85 -18.47 -7.33
CA PRO A 412 14.91 -17.02 -7.51
C PRO A 412 15.42 -16.64 -8.90
N PRO A 413 14.72 -15.75 -9.63
CA PRO A 413 15.17 -15.28 -10.95
C PRO A 413 16.45 -14.45 -10.84
N LEU A 414 17.14 -14.21 -11.96
CA LEU A 414 18.24 -13.25 -11.99
C LEU A 414 17.74 -11.82 -11.69
N VAL A 415 16.57 -11.47 -12.23
CA VAL A 415 15.91 -10.20 -12.02
C VAL A 415 14.47 -10.42 -11.57
N LEU A 416 14.12 -9.94 -10.38
CA LEU A 416 12.75 -9.87 -9.91
C LEU A 416 12.20 -8.47 -10.17
N LEU A 417 11.11 -8.40 -10.91
CA LEU A 417 10.31 -7.19 -11.11
C LEU A 417 9.07 -7.30 -10.23
N TRP A 418 8.70 -6.24 -9.51
CA TRP A 418 7.55 -6.30 -8.62
C TRP A 418 6.73 -5.02 -8.66
N ASP A 419 5.43 -5.14 -8.94
CA ASP A 419 4.52 -4.00 -8.94
C ASP A 419 3.81 -3.92 -7.59
N GLU A 420 3.95 -2.79 -6.88
CA GLU A 420 3.35 -2.46 -5.58
C GLU A 420 3.44 -3.58 -4.52
N PRO A 421 4.66 -4.01 -4.14
CA PRO A 421 4.86 -5.16 -3.25
C PRO A 421 4.27 -4.99 -1.85
N THR A 422 4.06 -3.76 -1.39
CA THR A 422 3.56 -3.45 -0.04
C THR A 422 2.05 -3.33 0.06
N ALA A 423 1.33 -3.25 -1.07
CA ALA A 423 -0.12 -3.09 -1.06
C ALA A 423 -0.80 -4.20 -0.23
N GLY A 424 -1.70 -3.85 0.71
CA GLY A 424 -2.42 -4.81 1.57
C GLY A 424 -1.56 -5.62 2.56
N LEU A 425 -0.28 -5.26 2.79
CA LEU A 425 0.55 -5.87 3.83
C LEU A 425 0.42 -5.12 5.15
N ASP A 426 0.22 -5.88 6.22
CA ASP A 426 0.36 -5.38 7.57
C ASP A 426 1.86 -5.16 7.94
N PRO A 427 2.19 -4.55 9.09
CA PRO A 427 3.58 -4.28 9.47
C PRO A 427 4.46 -5.52 9.56
N GLU A 428 3.88 -6.69 9.89
CA GLU A 428 4.61 -7.95 9.94
C GLU A 428 4.93 -8.46 8.54
N GLY A 429 3.95 -8.42 7.64
CA GLY A 429 4.13 -8.74 6.22
C GLY A 429 5.17 -7.84 5.54
N ARG A 430 5.19 -6.53 5.84
CA ARG A 430 6.22 -5.60 5.34
C ARG A 430 7.62 -5.96 5.83
N ARG A 431 7.76 -6.37 7.11
CA ARG A 431 9.06 -6.84 7.66
C ARG A 431 9.52 -8.13 7.01
N ALA A 432 8.63 -9.10 6.85
CA ALA A 432 8.94 -10.35 6.14
C ALA A 432 9.36 -10.10 4.69
N LEU A 433 8.67 -9.18 3.99
CA LEU A 433 9.02 -8.76 2.63
C LEU A 433 10.42 -8.14 2.57
N ARG A 434 10.75 -7.20 3.48
CA ARG A 434 12.12 -6.62 3.57
C ARG A 434 13.18 -7.71 3.74
N GLY A 435 12.93 -8.68 4.63
CA GLY A 435 13.83 -9.82 4.84
C GLY A 435 14.02 -10.66 3.58
N SER A 436 12.96 -10.88 2.81
CA SER A 436 13.03 -11.64 1.55
C SER A 436 13.79 -10.87 0.46
N LEU A 437 13.58 -9.55 0.34
CA LEU A 437 14.33 -8.71 -0.61
C LEU A 437 15.83 -8.66 -0.25
N ALA A 438 16.16 -8.59 1.04
CA ALA A 438 17.55 -8.64 1.49
C ALA A 438 18.21 -9.98 1.12
N ARG A 439 17.53 -11.12 1.32
CA ARG A 439 18.05 -12.44 0.91
C ARG A 439 18.27 -12.55 -0.60
N LEU A 440 17.36 -12.01 -1.43
CA LEU A 440 17.53 -11.97 -2.88
C LEU A 440 18.77 -11.15 -3.26
N LYS A 441 18.94 -9.99 -2.66
CA LYS A 441 20.11 -9.12 -2.83
C LYS A 441 21.40 -9.83 -2.45
N ASP A 442 21.46 -10.45 -1.26
CA ASP A 442 22.63 -11.19 -0.77
C ASP A 442 22.96 -12.38 -1.68
N GLY A 443 21.95 -12.98 -2.30
CA GLY A 443 22.08 -14.01 -3.34
C GLY A 443 22.49 -13.48 -4.71
N GLY A 444 22.84 -12.19 -4.83
CA GLY A 444 23.28 -11.57 -6.09
C GLY A 444 22.16 -11.35 -7.11
N ARG A 445 20.88 -11.38 -6.68
CA ARG A 445 19.74 -11.14 -7.56
C ARG A 445 19.47 -9.63 -7.68
N ALA A 446 19.07 -9.19 -8.87
CA ALA A 446 18.59 -7.83 -9.09
C ALA A 446 17.10 -7.74 -8.75
N VAL A 447 16.69 -6.66 -8.11
CA VAL A 447 15.27 -6.38 -7.85
C VAL A 447 14.93 -4.98 -8.35
N LEU A 448 13.89 -4.87 -9.16
CA LEU A 448 13.26 -3.59 -9.51
C LEU A 448 11.81 -3.63 -9.09
N PHE A 449 11.43 -2.80 -8.13
CA PHE A 449 10.03 -2.73 -7.71
C PHE A 449 9.46 -1.33 -7.89
N ALA A 450 8.19 -1.27 -8.27
CA ALA A 450 7.42 -0.03 -8.30
C ALA A 450 6.66 0.14 -7.00
N SER A 451 6.68 1.34 -6.41
CA SER A 451 5.89 1.64 -5.21
C SER A 451 5.62 3.14 -5.06
N HIS A 452 4.55 3.46 -4.34
CA HIS A 452 4.27 4.80 -3.84
C HIS A 452 4.51 4.91 -2.32
N ASP A 453 4.86 3.80 -1.64
CA ASP A 453 5.18 3.74 -0.21
C ASP A 453 6.64 4.18 0.03
N LEU A 454 6.84 5.48 0.22
CA LEU A 454 8.16 6.05 0.42
C LEU A 454 8.85 5.58 1.71
N ASP A 455 8.10 5.20 2.75
CA ASP A 455 8.67 4.66 3.99
C ASP A 455 9.27 3.26 3.76
N PHE A 456 8.57 2.41 3.00
CA PHE A 456 9.11 1.11 2.62
C PHE A 456 10.32 1.24 1.70
N VAL A 457 10.23 2.15 0.71
CA VAL A 457 11.31 2.44 -0.24
C VAL A 457 12.56 2.91 0.48
N ALA A 458 12.44 3.86 1.40
CA ALA A 458 13.55 4.44 2.14
C ALA A 458 14.31 3.42 3.01
N GLY A 459 13.59 2.41 3.55
CA GLY A 459 14.17 1.37 4.39
C GLY A 459 14.60 0.10 3.65
N THR A 460 14.43 0.04 2.31
CA THR A 460 14.61 -1.21 1.56
C THR A 460 15.47 -1.07 0.30
N ALA A 461 15.33 0.03 -0.44
CA ALA A 461 16.02 0.23 -1.70
C ALA A 461 17.48 0.69 -1.51
N ASP A 462 18.36 0.28 -2.41
CA ASP A 462 19.71 0.82 -2.54
C ASP A 462 19.70 2.11 -3.36
N ARG A 463 18.77 2.22 -4.29
CA ARG A 463 18.61 3.36 -5.18
C ARG A 463 17.14 3.57 -5.54
N VAL A 464 16.75 4.83 -5.66
CA VAL A 464 15.39 5.26 -6.03
C VAL A 464 15.43 5.99 -7.36
N LEU A 465 14.49 5.67 -8.22
CA LEU A 465 14.23 6.35 -9.49
C LEU A 465 12.83 6.98 -9.41
N VAL A 466 12.73 8.26 -9.76
CA VAL A 466 11.48 9.02 -9.68
C VAL A 466 10.90 9.18 -11.08
N LEU A 467 9.77 8.54 -11.33
CA LEU A 467 9.00 8.64 -12.56
C LEU A 467 7.86 9.66 -12.37
N GLY A 468 7.78 10.63 -13.23
CA GLY A 468 6.74 11.65 -13.17
C GLY A 468 6.38 12.20 -14.53
N ARG A 469 5.42 13.12 -14.57
CA ARG A 469 4.97 13.83 -15.77
C ARG A 469 5.36 15.29 -15.69
N GLU A 470 5.96 15.83 -16.73
CA GLU A 470 6.26 17.26 -16.79
C GLU A 470 4.99 18.05 -17.13
N SER A 471 4.49 18.82 -16.15
CA SER A 471 3.53 19.93 -16.27
C SER A 471 2.13 19.70 -16.88
N ARG A 472 1.78 18.52 -17.43
CA ARG A 472 0.46 18.22 -18.02
C ARG A 472 0.00 16.83 -17.64
N THR A 473 -1.29 16.69 -17.35
CA THR A 473 -1.94 15.38 -17.06
C THR A 473 -1.76 14.36 -18.17
N ASP A 474 -1.60 14.80 -19.40
CA ASP A 474 -1.46 13.95 -20.58
C ASP A 474 0.00 13.78 -21.06
N ALA A 475 0.98 14.34 -20.34
CA ALA A 475 2.38 14.15 -20.69
C ALA A 475 2.83 12.70 -20.40
N PRO A 476 3.76 12.15 -21.20
CA PRO A 476 4.32 10.83 -20.93
C PRO A 476 5.14 10.82 -19.63
N GLY A 477 5.20 9.65 -18.99
CA GLY A 477 6.08 9.45 -17.86
C GLY A 477 7.55 9.48 -18.28
N ARG A 478 8.35 10.27 -17.57
CA ARG A 478 9.81 10.37 -17.73
C ARG A 478 10.50 10.24 -16.39
N LEU A 479 11.77 9.87 -16.39
CA LEU A 479 12.57 9.95 -15.18
C LEU A 479 12.87 11.41 -14.85
N LEU A 480 12.38 11.88 -13.70
CA LEU A 480 12.58 13.25 -13.19
C LEU A 480 13.87 13.38 -12.39
N GLY A 481 14.38 12.28 -11.87
CA GLY A 481 15.56 12.21 -11.02
C GLY A 481 15.70 10.85 -10.36
N GLY A 482 16.67 10.73 -9.48
CA GLY A 482 16.90 9.52 -8.70
C GLY A 482 18.21 9.60 -7.92
N GLY A 483 18.47 8.61 -7.09
CA GLY A 483 19.70 8.55 -6.30
C GLY A 483 19.53 7.77 -5.01
N ASP A 484 20.27 8.17 -4.00
CA ASP A 484 20.20 7.60 -2.65
C ASP A 484 18.80 7.75 -2.06
N PRO A 485 18.21 6.69 -1.47
CA PRO A 485 16.84 6.71 -0.95
C PRO A 485 16.61 7.82 0.08
N GLU A 486 17.58 8.08 0.97
CA GLU A 486 17.43 9.11 1.99
C GLU A 486 17.33 10.51 1.39
N HIS A 487 18.12 10.80 0.36
CA HIS A 487 18.06 12.09 -0.32
C HIS A 487 16.76 12.24 -1.11
N VAL A 488 16.41 11.24 -1.92
CA VAL A 488 15.22 11.29 -2.77
C VAL A 488 13.94 11.40 -1.94
N CYS A 489 13.79 10.60 -0.88
CA CYS A 489 12.59 10.61 -0.03
C CYS A 489 12.42 11.91 0.78
N ARG A 490 13.45 12.76 0.87
CA ARG A 490 13.41 14.08 1.52
C ARG A 490 13.33 15.25 0.54
N ASP A 491 13.56 15.01 -0.74
CA ASP A 491 13.50 16.04 -1.79
C ASP A 491 12.03 16.37 -2.12
N GLU A 492 11.48 17.31 -1.37
CA GLU A 492 10.09 17.76 -1.53
C GLU A 492 9.81 18.32 -2.93
N ALA A 493 10.79 19.01 -3.55
CA ALA A 493 10.63 19.58 -4.89
C ALA A 493 10.53 18.48 -5.95
N LEU A 494 11.40 17.46 -5.86
CA LEU A 494 11.39 16.32 -6.76
C LEU A 494 10.13 15.49 -6.61
N LEU A 495 9.75 15.17 -5.36
CA LEU A 495 8.55 14.38 -5.06
C LEU A 495 7.27 15.10 -5.49
N SER A 496 7.17 16.41 -5.22
CA SER A 496 6.02 17.22 -5.67
C SER A 496 5.87 17.23 -7.19
N ARG A 497 6.97 17.32 -7.94
CA ARG A 497 6.96 17.20 -9.42
C ARG A 497 6.48 15.81 -9.86
N ALA A 498 6.76 14.77 -9.08
CA ALA A 498 6.28 13.41 -9.34
C ALA A 498 4.84 13.16 -8.86
N GLY A 499 4.18 14.14 -8.24
CA GLY A 499 2.85 14.01 -7.65
C GLY A 499 2.82 13.18 -6.36
N LEU A 500 3.96 13.06 -5.67
CA LEU A 500 4.09 12.35 -4.41
C LEU A 500 4.23 13.31 -3.23
N PRO A 501 3.54 13.07 -2.10
CA PRO A 501 3.78 13.79 -0.86
C PRO A 501 5.06 13.28 -0.18
N LEU A 502 5.61 14.07 0.74
CA LEU A 502 6.58 13.55 1.71
C LEU A 502 5.95 12.45 2.57
N SER A 503 6.74 11.46 2.99
CA SER A 503 6.27 10.45 3.92
C SER A 503 6.01 11.02 5.31
N GLU A 504 5.12 10.36 6.06
CA GLU A 504 4.80 10.74 7.44
C GLU A 504 6.03 10.72 8.35
N ALA A 505 6.89 9.71 8.18
CA ALA A 505 8.13 9.59 8.96
C ALA A 505 9.07 10.78 8.71
N VAL A 506 9.18 11.25 7.47
CA VAL A 506 9.99 12.43 7.14
C VAL A 506 9.41 13.69 7.77
N LEU A 507 8.09 13.90 7.67
CA LEU A 507 7.41 15.08 8.26
C LEU A 507 7.58 15.11 9.78
N VAL A 508 7.32 13.99 10.46
CA VAL A 508 7.46 13.88 11.92
C VAL A 508 8.92 14.02 12.35
N SER A 509 9.86 13.38 11.64
CA SER A 509 11.29 13.50 11.94
C SER A 509 11.77 14.95 11.83
N ARG A 510 11.31 15.69 10.83
CA ARG A 510 11.61 17.12 10.65
C ARG A 510 11.11 17.92 11.86
N ALA A 511 9.84 17.76 12.22
CA ALA A 511 9.23 18.46 13.35
C ALA A 511 9.89 18.18 14.71
N LEU A 512 10.35 16.94 14.94
CA LEU A 512 11.04 16.54 16.15
C LEU A 512 12.49 17.06 16.19
N ARG A 513 13.18 17.13 15.04
CA ARG A 513 14.53 17.72 14.93
C ARG A 513 14.50 19.22 15.16
N ASP A 514 13.54 19.94 14.60
CA ASP A 514 13.39 21.39 14.79
C ASP A 514 13.26 21.77 16.27
N ARG A 515 12.81 20.80 17.10
CA ARG A 515 12.72 20.92 18.56
C ARG A 515 13.94 20.37 19.32
N GLY A 516 14.94 19.88 18.61
CA GLY A 516 16.10 19.21 19.21
C GLY A 516 15.76 17.88 19.91
N TRP A 517 14.63 17.28 19.57
CA TRP A 517 14.17 16.02 20.18
C TRP A 517 14.63 14.78 19.43
N LEU A 518 15.20 14.94 18.25
CA LEU A 518 15.91 13.90 17.51
C LEU A 518 17.30 14.36 17.15
N PRO A 519 18.31 13.46 17.18
CA PRO A 519 19.62 13.76 16.63
C PRO A 519 19.52 13.97 15.10
N PRO A 520 20.52 14.58 14.47
CA PRO A 520 20.59 14.70 13.02
C PRO A 520 20.79 13.36 12.30
N ALA A 521 20.77 12.25 13.04
CA ALA A 521 20.94 10.90 12.50
C ALA A 521 19.83 10.50 11.52
N ARG A 522 20.13 9.50 10.69
CA ARG A 522 19.27 8.98 9.64
C ARG A 522 17.98 8.37 10.21
N THR A 523 16.83 8.95 9.90
CA THR A 523 15.50 8.41 10.19
C THR A 523 14.67 8.45 8.92
N PRO A 524 14.99 7.61 7.91
CA PRO A 524 14.35 7.69 6.61
C PRO A 524 12.93 7.09 6.59
N ASP A 525 12.62 6.22 7.55
CA ASP A 525 11.35 5.49 7.65
C ASP A 525 10.81 5.46 9.09
N ALA A 526 9.56 5.00 9.22
CA ALA A 526 8.84 4.94 10.49
C ALA A 526 9.52 4.03 11.54
N ASP A 527 10.13 2.92 11.12
CA ASP A 527 10.78 1.98 12.05
C ASP A 527 12.08 2.57 12.59
N SER A 528 12.89 3.20 11.72
CA SER A 528 14.12 3.93 12.12
C SER A 528 13.80 5.10 13.06
N LEU A 529 12.71 5.84 12.79
CA LEU A 529 12.27 6.91 13.67
C LEU A 529 11.87 6.39 15.05
N MET A 530 11.10 5.31 15.11
CA MET A 530 10.68 4.71 16.37
C MET A 530 11.87 4.13 17.16
N ALA A 531 12.83 3.49 16.48
CA ALA A 531 14.05 3.01 17.12
C ALA A 531 14.85 4.18 17.75
N ALA A 532 15.03 5.27 17.01
CA ALA A 532 15.74 6.46 17.51
C ALA A 532 15.05 7.12 18.72
N LEU A 533 13.74 7.03 18.83
CA LEU A 533 13.00 7.51 20.01
C LEU A 533 13.14 6.54 21.19
N GLN A 534 13.13 5.23 20.95
CA GLN A 534 13.25 4.21 22.01
C GLN A 534 14.66 4.14 22.61
N ASP A 535 15.70 4.24 21.80
CA ASP A 535 17.11 4.23 22.28
C ASP A 535 17.38 5.38 23.26
N ARG A 536 16.79 6.54 23.03
CA ARG A 536 16.89 7.69 23.95
C ARG A 536 16.19 7.47 25.29
N ALA A 537 15.08 6.73 25.30
CA ALA A 537 14.38 6.39 26.53
C ALA A 537 15.25 5.50 27.44
N VAL A 538 16.04 4.59 26.85
CA VAL A 538 16.95 3.68 27.57
C VAL A 538 18.15 4.42 28.13
N ASP A 539 18.77 5.33 27.37
CA ASP A 539 19.94 6.10 27.83
C ASP A 539 19.62 6.99 29.05
N ARG A 540 18.40 7.51 29.16
CA ARG A 540 17.97 8.32 30.29
C ARG A 540 17.66 7.52 31.55
N THR A 541 17.18 6.29 31.41
CA THR A 541 16.92 5.39 32.56
C THR A 541 18.20 4.70 33.06
N GLY A 542 19.23 4.59 32.23
CA GLY A 542 20.56 4.06 32.59
C GLY A 542 21.47 5.04 33.30
N ALA A 543 21.23 6.35 33.19
CA ALA A 543 22.03 7.39 33.84
C ALA A 543 21.60 7.72 35.28
N SER A 544 20.61 7.02 35.84
CA SER A 544 20.12 7.15 37.23
C SER A 544 20.34 5.88 38.07
N ARG A 545 21.39 5.11 37.75
CA ARG A 545 21.89 4.04 38.64
C ARG A 545 23.31 4.31 39.09
#